data_7fa8aa685384f1c0dfdf20c94af6942b
#
_entry.id   7fa8aa685384f1c0dfdf20c94af6942b
#
_cell.length_a   1.000
_cell.length_b   1.000
_cell.length_c   1.000
_cell.angle_alpha   90.00
_cell.angle_beta   90.00
_cell.angle_gamma   90.00
#
_symmetry.space_group_name_H-M   'P 1'
#
loop_
_entity.id
_entity.type
_entity.pdbx_description
1 polymer ?
#
loop_
_entity_poly.entity_id
_entity_poly.type
_entity_poly.pdbx_seq_one_letter_code
_entity_poly.pdbx_strand_id
1 'polypeptide(L)'
;MGWCESESDLAGGNTLRTSVKGTWTPDQLIGTARSGSTTQTVLSRVYFAPMSTIGDKYLLGSGRSDHDRLRVISEIHDGRTRELLRKAGLLAGHRFVEFGCGLGYVTRWAASEGAHATGIDLNEDNLTVATELADQAGLKTAEFRSANIYEPGLKPDSVDVSYSRWLMVHLNRPVDAMRVIHAALKPGGVMVCEEADVSAVYTEPPSAAYADLRDICIEGGRQRGVDYSGGRRVHLWAMEAGFEIIHLDAYHPHYLTGEHKGFWNWTLRAAALGMVKEGSLTATRLEELVAGMNMADASPDTLVAHCRMHQLVAKKPDLKV
;
A
#
# COMPACT_ATOMS: atom_id res chain seq x y z
N MET A 1 29.24 -33.84 -2.35
CA MET A 1 29.77 -34.77 -3.36
C MET A 1 28.92 -34.60 -4.59
N GLY A 2 29.54 -34.17 -5.66
CA GLY A 2 29.16 -34.31 -7.03
C GLY A 2 28.95 -32.99 -7.77
N TRP A 3 30.01 -32.34 -8.22
CA TRP A 3 30.02 -31.30 -9.25
C TRP A 3 29.91 -31.97 -10.60
N CYS A 4 29.12 -31.43 -11.55
CA CYS A 4 29.16 -31.82 -12.94
C CYS A 4 29.47 -30.55 -13.75
N GLU A 5 30.70 -30.46 -14.25
CA GLU A 5 31.16 -29.53 -15.27
C GLU A 5 30.80 -30.10 -16.64
N SER A 6 30.31 -29.25 -17.54
CA SER A 6 30.31 -29.52 -18.98
C SER A 6 30.88 -28.31 -19.69
N GLU A 7 32.12 -28.46 -20.18
CA GLU A 7 32.75 -27.59 -21.18
C GLU A 7 32.14 -27.83 -22.54
N SER A 8 31.96 -26.72 -23.28
CA SER A 8 31.91 -26.78 -24.75
C SER A 8 32.65 -25.57 -25.31
N ASP A 9 33.79 -25.86 -25.94
CA ASP A 9 34.58 -24.96 -26.74
C ASP A 9 33.83 -24.44 -27.95
N LEU A 10 33.95 -23.13 -28.21
CA LEU A 10 33.99 -22.57 -29.57
C LEU A 10 34.91 -21.34 -29.61
N ALA A 11 35.83 -21.43 -30.59
CA ALA A 11 36.95 -20.56 -30.85
C ALA A 11 36.60 -19.12 -31.30
N GLY A 12 37.43 -18.15 -30.90
CA GLY A 12 37.50 -16.86 -31.58
C GLY A 12 37.81 -15.67 -30.68
N GLY A 13 39.09 -15.42 -30.42
CA GLY A 13 39.82 -14.39 -29.75
C GLY A 13 39.22 -12.98 -29.59
N ASN A 14 39.32 -12.44 -28.41
CA ASN A 14 40.09 -11.27 -27.98
C ASN A 14 39.70 -10.90 -26.54
N THR A 15 40.60 -11.18 -25.64
CA THR A 15 40.55 -10.74 -24.23
C THR A 15 41.08 -9.30 -24.15
N LEU A 16 40.24 -8.36 -23.74
CA LEU A 16 40.66 -7.07 -23.19
C LEU A 16 40.21 -6.99 -21.73
N ARG A 17 41.17 -7.26 -20.82
CA ARG A 17 41.03 -6.89 -19.43
C ARG A 17 41.40 -5.42 -19.29
N THR A 18 40.43 -4.58 -18.90
CA THR A 18 40.71 -3.24 -18.36
C THR A 18 40.14 -3.16 -16.95
N SER A 19 41.01 -3.16 -15.96
CA SER A 19 40.69 -2.76 -14.60
C SER A 19 40.76 -1.24 -14.53
N VAL A 20 39.65 -0.58 -14.26
CA VAL A 20 39.63 0.84 -13.93
C VAL A 20 39.17 1.00 -12.49
N LYS A 21 40.09 1.36 -11.62
CA LYS A 21 39.82 1.96 -10.32
C LYS A 21 39.68 3.47 -10.55
N GLY A 22 38.50 4.00 -10.31
CA GLY A 22 38.26 5.45 -10.37
C GLY A 22 36.99 5.79 -9.62
N THR A 23 37.12 6.66 -8.63
CA THR A 23 36.02 7.33 -7.94
C THR A 23 35.38 8.35 -8.90
N TRP A 24 34.09 8.19 -9.18
CA TRP A 24 33.34 9.07 -10.08
C TRP A 24 32.53 10.09 -9.28
N THR A 25 32.65 11.35 -9.64
CA THR A 25 31.77 12.45 -9.17
C THR A 25 30.58 12.66 -10.15
N PRO A 26 29.44 13.23 -9.69
CA PRO A 26 28.18 13.24 -10.47
C PRO A 26 28.18 14.07 -11.76
N ASP A 27 29.23 14.84 -12.08
CA ASP A 27 29.19 15.82 -13.17
C ASP A 27 29.81 15.35 -14.52
N GLN A 28 30.12 14.06 -14.69
CA GLN A 28 30.86 13.57 -15.88
C GLN A 28 30.05 12.67 -16.83
N LEU A 29 28.72 12.76 -16.86
CA LEU A 29 27.89 12.02 -17.80
C LEU A 29 27.16 12.95 -18.78
N ILE A 30 27.90 13.76 -19.55
CA ILE A 30 27.39 14.38 -20.78
C ILE A 30 28.32 13.97 -21.92
N GLY A 31 28.01 12.86 -22.58
CA GLY A 31 28.62 12.41 -23.82
C GLY A 31 27.68 12.69 -24.99
N THR A 32 28.02 13.63 -25.85
CA THR A 32 27.35 13.89 -27.14
C THR A 32 27.67 12.78 -28.14
N ALA A 33 26.64 12.07 -28.64
CA ALA A 33 26.75 11.22 -29.81
C ALA A 33 25.86 11.80 -30.93
N ARG A 34 26.48 12.07 -32.09
CA ARG A 34 25.81 12.55 -33.30
C ARG A 34 25.22 11.40 -34.10
N SER A 35 24.00 11.66 -34.55
CA SER A 35 23.29 11.30 -35.79
C SER A 35 23.38 9.89 -36.41
N GLY A 36 22.21 9.32 -36.57
CA GLY A 36 21.93 8.31 -37.60
C GLY A 36 20.62 7.55 -37.34
N SER A 37 19.59 7.89 -38.15
CA SER A 37 18.37 7.09 -38.39
C SER A 37 17.31 6.99 -37.32
N THR A 38 16.24 7.60 -37.60
CA THR A 38 14.93 7.77 -37.02
C THR A 38 14.27 6.44 -36.59
N THR A 39 14.05 6.28 -35.32
CA THR A 39 12.85 5.65 -34.76
C THR A 39 12.51 6.44 -33.51
N GLN A 40 11.60 7.41 -33.66
CA GLN A 40 11.09 8.22 -32.57
C GLN A 40 10.12 7.35 -31.76
N THR A 41 10.63 6.73 -30.71
CA THR A 41 9.77 6.28 -29.61
C THR A 41 9.30 7.53 -28.88
N VAL A 42 8.09 8.00 -29.20
CA VAL A 42 7.43 9.08 -28.48
C VAL A 42 7.07 8.55 -27.09
N LEU A 43 8.01 8.66 -26.17
CA LEU A 43 7.67 8.70 -24.77
C LEU A 43 6.92 10.03 -24.55
N SER A 44 5.59 10.00 -24.62
CA SER A 44 4.77 11.13 -24.21
C SER A 44 5.07 11.39 -22.73
N ARG A 45 5.90 12.41 -22.46
CA ARG A 45 6.10 12.96 -21.11
C ARG A 45 4.72 13.39 -20.62
N VAL A 46 4.18 12.64 -19.69
CA VAL A 46 3.05 13.10 -18.89
C VAL A 46 3.58 14.25 -18.03
N TYR A 47 3.27 15.48 -18.44
CA TYR A 47 3.60 16.68 -17.68
C TYR A 47 2.62 16.77 -16.52
N PHE A 48 3.10 16.58 -15.32
CA PHE A 48 2.36 16.90 -14.10
C PHE A 48 2.70 18.36 -13.71
N ALA A 49 1.68 19.16 -13.51
CA ALA A 49 1.88 20.51 -13.00
C ALA A 49 2.47 20.47 -11.58
N PRO A 50 3.41 21.37 -11.22
CA PRO A 50 3.93 21.44 -9.85
C PRO A 50 2.80 21.80 -8.91
N MET A 51 2.45 20.90 -8.00
CA MET A 51 1.42 21.12 -6.99
C MET A 51 2.01 21.94 -5.84
N SER A 52 1.61 23.22 -5.76
CA SER A 52 1.76 24.02 -4.56
C SER A 52 0.87 23.46 -3.46
N THR A 53 1.47 23.13 -2.31
CA THR A 53 0.81 22.87 -1.01
C THR A 53 -0.53 22.12 -1.07
N ILE A 54 -0.49 20.84 -1.39
CA ILE A 54 -1.61 19.95 -1.13
C ILE A 54 -1.30 19.21 0.17
N GLY A 55 -1.89 19.70 1.25
CA GLY A 55 -2.09 18.89 2.45
C GLY A 55 -2.93 17.68 2.07
N ASP A 56 -2.55 16.55 2.57
CA ASP A 56 -3.16 15.21 2.64
C ASP A 56 -4.54 15.03 1.96
N LYS A 57 -4.68 15.32 0.66
CA LYS A 57 -5.89 15.00 -0.09
C LYS A 57 -5.79 13.56 -0.59
N TYR A 58 -6.52 12.69 0.10
CA TYR A 58 -6.76 11.33 -0.32
C TYR A 58 -7.42 11.32 -1.71
N LEU A 59 -6.82 10.62 -2.68
CA LEU A 59 -7.29 10.61 -4.09
C LEU A 59 -8.48 9.70 -4.33
N LEU A 60 -8.65 8.69 -3.48
CA LEU A 60 -9.70 7.71 -3.64
C LEU A 60 -11.00 8.33 -3.18
N GLY A 61 -12.04 8.20 -4.02
CA GLY A 61 -13.30 8.93 -3.92
C GLY A 61 -14.08 8.73 -2.63
N SER A 62 -15.19 9.46 -2.53
CA SER A 62 -16.24 9.26 -1.54
C SER A 62 -17.48 8.72 -2.24
N GLY A 63 -18.33 7.98 -1.51
CA GLY A 63 -19.60 7.48 -2.00
C GLY A 63 -19.64 5.99 -2.34
N ARG A 64 -20.74 5.55 -2.96
CA ARG A 64 -21.08 4.13 -3.12
C ARG A 64 -20.00 3.31 -3.84
N SER A 65 -19.33 3.86 -4.84
CA SER A 65 -18.25 3.16 -5.55
C SER A 65 -17.00 2.91 -4.68
N ASP A 66 -16.73 3.81 -3.73
CA ASP A 66 -15.65 3.63 -2.76
C ASP A 66 -16.03 2.57 -1.70
N HIS A 67 -17.27 2.52 -1.28
CA HIS A 67 -17.77 1.48 -0.37
C HIS A 67 -17.62 0.08 -0.97
N ASP A 68 -17.93 -0.12 -2.26
CA ASP A 68 -17.73 -1.40 -2.94
C ASP A 68 -16.26 -1.80 -2.99
N ARG A 69 -15.38 -0.85 -3.27
CA ARG A 69 -13.93 -1.07 -3.25
C ARG A 69 -13.44 -1.47 -1.85
N LEU A 70 -13.87 -0.76 -0.80
CA LEU A 70 -13.51 -1.06 0.60
C LEU A 70 -14.05 -2.43 1.04
N ARG A 71 -15.25 -2.83 0.57
CA ARG A 71 -15.79 -4.17 0.79
C ARG A 71 -14.87 -5.23 0.20
N VAL A 72 -14.47 -5.06 -1.05
CA VAL A 72 -13.58 -6.02 -1.72
C VAL A 72 -12.21 -6.10 -1.04
N ILE A 73 -11.64 -4.97 -0.60
CA ILE A 73 -10.43 -4.97 0.22
C ILE A 73 -10.62 -5.84 1.48
N SER A 74 -11.73 -5.65 2.19
CA SER A 74 -12.05 -6.43 3.38
C SER A 74 -12.14 -7.93 3.06
N GLU A 75 -12.87 -8.30 2.01
CA GLU A 75 -13.02 -9.70 1.60
C GLU A 75 -11.69 -10.37 1.22
N ILE A 76 -10.79 -9.64 0.57
CA ILE A 76 -9.47 -10.17 0.18
C ILE A 76 -8.56 -10.36 1.40
N HIS A 77 -8.59 -9.45 2.37
CA HIS A 77 -7.54 -9.34 3.37
C HIS A 77 -7.96 -9.73 4.79
N ASP A 78 -9.23 -9.54 5.20
CA ASP A 78 -9.64 -9.62 6.60
C ASP A 78 -9.41 -10.98 7.24
N GLY A 79 -9.50 -12.08 6.50
CA GLY A 79 -9.21 -13.41 7.03
C GLY A 79 -7.79 -13.49 7.62
N ARG A 80 -6.80 -12.99 6.87
CA ARG A 80 -5.40 -12.95 7.30
C ARG A 80 -5.15 -11.90 8.38
N THR A 81 -5.78 -10.73 8.24
CA THR A 81 -5.72 -9.65 9.24
C THR A 81 -6.18 -10.14 10.61
N ARG A 82 -7.33 -10.81 10.67
CA ARG A 82 -7.90 -11.34 11.93
C ARG A 82 -6.99 -12.39 12.56
N GLU A 83 -6.42 -13.27 11.75
CA GLU A 83 -5.45 -14.26 12.22
C GLU A 83 -4.19 -13.56 12.78
N LEU A 84 -3.67 -12.56 12.08
CA LEU A 84 -2.49 -11.81 12.50
C LEU A 84 -2.74 -11.05 13.82
N LEU A 85 -3.90 -10.38 13.96
CA LEU A 85 -4.28 -9.65 15.17
C LEU A 85 -4.43 -10.59 16.39
N ARG A 86 -5.00 -11.80 16.19
CA ARG A 86 -5.06 -12.80 17.27
C ARG A 86 -3.65 -13.28 17.66
N LYS A 87 -2.77 -13.55 16.69
CA LYS A 87 -1.36 -13.92 16.94
C LYS A 87 -0.57 -12.80 17.60
N ALA A 88 -0.89 -11.54 17.28
CA ALA A 88 -0.32 -10.36 17.93
C ALA A 88 -0.82 -10.12 19.34
N GLY A 89 -1.76 -10.94 19.84
CA GLY A 89 -2.24 -10.90 21.22
C GLY A 89 -3.43 -9.97 21.44
N LEU A 90 -4.26 -9.69 20.44
CA LEU A 90 -5.52 -9.00 20.67
C LEU A 90 -6.45 -9.87 21.52
N LEU A 91 -6.92 -9.33 22.65
CA LEU A 91 -7.77 -10.01 23.62
C LEU A 91 -9.03 -9.19 23.93
N ALA A 92 -10.07 -9.86 24.45
CA ALA A 92 -11.23 -9.18 25.03
C ALA A 92 -10.79 -8.22 26.16
N GLY A 93 -11.42 -7.05 26.21
CA GLY A 93 -11.08 -5.98 27.15
C GLY A 93 -9.89 -5.10 26.75
N HIS A 94 -9.11 -5.48 25.73
CA HIS A 94 -8.04 -4.62 25.22
C HIS A 94 -8.61 -3.33 24.61
N ARG A 95 -7.87 -2.23 24.73
CA ARG A 95 -8.08 -1.01 23.97
C ARG A 95 -7.41 -1.17 22.61
N PHE A 96 -8.23 -1.33 21.58
CA PHE A 96 -7.82 -1.47 20.19
C PHE A 96 -8.06 -0.17 19.44
N VAL A 97 -7.10 0.28 18.63
CA VAL A 97 -7.26 1.45 17.76
C VAL A 97 -6.87 1.10 16.34
N GLU A 98 -7.81 1.28 15.40
CA GLU A 98 -7.56 1.17 13.95
C GLU A 98 -7.40 2.57 13.36
N PHE A 99 -6.26 2.84 12.72
CA PHE A 99 -5.99 4.06 11.97
C PHE A 99 -6.27 3.85 10.48
N GLY A 100 -7.01 4.78 9.86
CA GLY A 100 -7.49 4.64 8.50
C GLY A 100 -8.55 3.54 8.39
N CYS A 101 -9.54 3.56 9.28
CA CYS A 101 -10.49 2.45 9.43
C CYS A 101 -11.51 2.34 8.27
N GLY A 102 -11.67 3.37 7.43
CA GLY A 102 -12.67 3.40 6.38
C GLY A 102 -14.07 3.05 6.90
N LEU A 103 -14.67 1.98 6.38
CA LEU A 103 -15.99 1.48 6.82
C LEU A 103 -15.95 0.66 8.13
N GLY A 104 -14.81 0.61 8.83
CA GLY A 104 -14.67 0.00 10.15
C GLY A 104 -14.83 -1.52 10.19
N TYR A 105 -14.48 -2.24 9.13
CA TYR A 105 -14.60 -3.70 9.09
C TYR A 105 -13.78 -4.38 10.18
N VAL A 106 -12.51 -3.98 10.36
CA VAL A 106 -11.63 -4.56 11.37
C VAL A 106 -11.96 -4.03 12.75
N THR A 107 -12.30 -2.75 12.91
CA THR A 107 -12.77 -2.16 14.18
C THR A 107 -14.00 -2.89 14.70
N ARG A 108 -15.03 -3.10 13.86
CA ARG A 108 -16.25 -3.83 14.25
C ARG A 108 -15.97 -5.29 14.60
N TRP A 109 -15.08 -5.94 13.84
CA TRP A 109 -14.65 -7.29 14.18
C TRP A 109 -13.91 -7.32 15.53
N ALA A 110 -12.96 -6.42 15.81
CA ALA A 110 -12.26 -6.37 17.09
C ALA A 110 -13.25 -6.16 18.27
N ALA A 111 -14.26 -5.31 18.09
CA ALA A 111 -15.34 -5.14 19.06
C ALA A 111 -16.16 -6.42 19.26
N SER A 112 -16.43 -7.20 18.19
CA SER A 112 -17.13 -8.49 18.31
C SER A 112 -16.31 -9.57 19.01
N GLU A 113 -14.97 -9.46 19.03
CA GLU A 113 -14.06 -10.29 19.84
C GLU A 113 -13.95 -9.79 21.30
N GLY A 114 -14.69 -8.73 21.67
CA GLY A 114 -14.76 -8.20 23.03
C GLY A 114 -13.77 -7.07 23.35
N ALA A 115 -13.04 -6.55 22.38
CA ALA A 115 -12.18 -5.38 22.57
C ALA A 115 -12.99 -4.07 22.68
N HIS A 116 -12.43 -3.06 23.36
CA HIS A 116 -12.87 -1.67 23.26
C HIS A 116 -12.21 -1.07 22.03
N ALA A 117 -12.91 -1.09 20.88
CA ALA A 117 -12.36 -0.78 19.57
C ALA A 117 -12.71 0.65 19.14
N THR A 118 -11.70 1.43 18.78
CA THR A 118 -11.88 2.77 18.19
C THR A 118 -11.33 2.78 16.77
N GLY A 119 -12.18 3.11 15.79
CA GLY A 119 -11.81 3.39 14.41
C GLY A 119 -11.57 4.89 14.21
N ILE A 120 -10.45 5.24 13.60
CA ILE A 120 -10.07 6.63 13.29
C ILE A 120 -9.88 6.75 11.78
N ASP A 121 -10.54 7.72 11.16
CA ASP A 121 -10.40 8.06 9.73
C ASP A 121 -10.61 9.56 9.54
N LEU A 122 -10.19 10.10 8.38
CA LEU A 122 -10.48 11.47 7.98
C LEU A 122 -11.83 11.61 7.26
N ASN A 123 -12.34 10.52 6.69
CA ASN A 123 -13.56 10.52 5.89
C ASN A 123 -14.80 10.33 6.78
N GLU A 124 -15.48 11.43 7.08
CA GLU A 124 -16.68 11.43 7.94
C GLU A 124 -17.85 10.64 7.35
N ASP A 125 -17.99 10.59 6.01
CA ASP A 125 -19.03 9.80 5.36
C ASP A 125 -18.83 8.30 5.63
N ASN A 126 -17.58 7.82 5.54
CA ASN A 126 -17.23 6.44 5.88
C ASN A 126 -17.49 6.13 7.35
N LEU A 127 -17.14 7.07 8.27
CA LEU A 127 -17.36 6.91 9.71
C LEU A 127 -18.84 6.86 10.08
N THR A 128 -19.68 7.64 9.38
CA THR A 128 -21.14 7.58 9.55
C THR A 128 -21.65 6.18 9.23
N VAL A 129 -21.27 5.63 8.08
CA VAL A 129 -21.67 4.27 7.68
C VAL A 129 -21.09 3.21 8.64
N ALA A 130 -19.83 3.37 9.08
CA ALA A 130 -19.20 2.45 10.04
C ALA A 130 -19.95 2.42 11.37
N THR A 131 -20.41 3.59 11.85
CA THR A 131 -21.21 3.73 13.09
C THR A 131 -22.58 3.05 12.92
N GLU A 132 -23.30 3.32 11.84
CA GLU A 132 -24.58 2.69 11.55
C GLU A 132 -24.49 1.17 11.51
N LEU A 133 -23.43 0.64 10.87
CA LEU A 133 -23.18 -0.80 10.79
C LEU A 133 -22.82 -1.42 12.15
N ALA A 134 -22.12 -0.69 13.01
CA ALA A 134 -21.83 -1.14 14.39
C ALA A 134 -23.09 -1.16 15.24
N ASP A 135 -23.93 -0.13 15.15
CA ASP A 135 -25.22 -0.02 15.87
C ASP A 135 -26.17 -1.15 15.46
N GLN A 136 -26.31 -1.40 14.15
CA GLN A 136 -27.12 -2.49 13.60
C GLN A 136 -26.66 -3.86 14.10
N ALA A 137 -25.34 -4.03 14.30
CA ALA A 137 -24.76 -5.25 14.84
C ALA A 137 -24.74 -5.31 16.38
N GLY A 138 -25.22 -4.27 17.08
CA GLY A 138 -25.25 -4.20 18.54
C GLY A 138 -23.88 -4.10 19.20
N LEU A 139 -22.85 -3.63 18.47
CA LEU A 139 -21.45 -3.56 18.93
C LEU A 139 -21.20 -2.28 19.73
N LYS A 140 -21.64 -2.26 20.99
CA LYS A 140 -21.54 -1.08 21.87
C LYS A 140 -20.11 -0.70 22.28
N THR A 141 -19.13 -1.55 22.04
CA THR A 141 -17.71 -1.30 22.31
C THR A 141 -16.93 -0.85 21.06
N ALA A 142 -17.62 -0.63 19.93
CA ALA A 142 -17.06 -0.03 18.74
C ALA A 142 -17.39 1.47 18.70
N GLU A 143 -16.36 2.30 18.59
CA GLU A 143 -16.48 3.75 18.47
C GLU A 143 -15.76 4.22 17.20
N PHE A 144 -16.29 5.27 16.55
CA PHE A 144 -15.69 5.84 15.35
C PHE A 144 -15.55 7.35 15.51
N ARG A 145 -14.41 7.91 15.09
CA ARG A 145 -14.19 9.35 15.16
C ARG A 145 -13.29 9.87 14.05
N SER A 146 -13.59 11.08 13.60
CA SER A 146 -12.78 11.82 12.65
C SER A 146 -11.56 12.41 13.35
N ALA A 147 -10.35 12.02 12.92
CA ALA A 147 -9.11 12.63 13.37
C ALA A 147 -7.97 12.36 12.38
N ASN A 148 -6.98 13.28 12.35
CA ASN A 148 -5.74 13.09 11.63
C ASN A 148 -4.82 12.15 12.42
N ILE A 149 -4.14 11.21 11.72
CA ILE A 149 -3.21 10.28 12.37
C ILE A 149 -2.06 10.99 13.10
N TYR A 150 -1.65 12.18 12.64
CA TYR A 150 -0.60 12.97 13.30
C TYR A 150 -1.07 13.62 14.60
N GLU A 151 -2.39 13.80 14.78
CA GLU A 151 -3.02 14.41 15.95
C GLU A 151 -4.30 13.64 16.33
N PRO A 152 -4.21 12.33 16.66
CA PRO A 152 -5.39 11.51 16.87
C PRO A 152 -6.09 11.79 18.20
N GLY A 153 -5.55 12.65 19.06
CA GLY A 153 -6.14 12.96 20.36
C GLY A 153 -6.16 11.78 21.32
N LEU A 154 -5.24 10.81 21.17
CA LEU A 154 -5.07 9.68 22.07
C LEU A 154 -4.19 10.08 23.25
N LYS A 155 -4.52 9.56 24.43
CA LYS A 155 -3.64 9.71 25.60
C LYS A 155 -2.41 8.82 25.41
N PRO A 156 -1.21 9.26 25.82
CA PRO A 156 -0.04 8.40 25.89
C PRO A 156 -0.32 7.13 26.73
N ASP A 157 0.34 6.05 26.37
CA ASP A 157 0.31 4.76 27.11
C ASP A 157 -1.12 4.23 27.41
N SER A 158 -2.04 4.45 26.45
CA SER A 158 -3.45 4.10 26.67
C SER A 158 -3.98 2.98 25.78
N VAL A 159 -3.24 2.58 24.74
CA VAL A 159 -3.66 1.60 23.73
C VAL A 159 -2.89 0.29 23.92
N ASP A 160 -3.58 -0.86 23.88
CA ASP A 160 -2.96 -2.18 23.99
C ASP A 160 -2.50 -2.67 22.61
N VAL A 161 -3.37 -2.54 21.59
CA VAL A 161 -3.10 -2.95 20.21
C VAL A 161 -3.55 -1.86 19.26
N SER A 162 -2.67 -1.46 18.35
CA SER A 162 -3.01 -0.59 17.22
C SER A 162 -2.94 -1.35 15.90
N TYR A 163 -3.76 -0.93 14.95
CA TYR A 163 -3.79 -1.52 13.60
C TYR A 163 -3.89 -0.46 12.52
N SER A 164 -3.26 -0.72 11.39
CA SER A 164 -3.48 0.02 10.14
C SER A 164 -3.27 -0.87 8.93
N ARG A 165 -4.03 -0.60 7.85
CA ARG A 165 -3.86 -1.27 6.57
C ARG A 165 -4.01 -0.28 5.43
N TRP A 166 -3.05 -0.28 4.48
CA TRP A 166 -3.01 0.63 3.34
C TRP A 166 -3.06 2.10 3.76
N LEU A 167 -2.42 2.44 4.87
CA LEU A 167 -2.39 3.80 5.39
C LEU A 167 -1.02 4.44 5.22
N MET A 168 0.06 3.79 5.68
CA MET A 168 1.40 4.39 5.70
C MET A 168 1.91 4.70 4.30
N VAL A 169 1.52 3.90 3.30
CA VAL A 169 1.86 4.14 1.88
C VAL A 169 1.17 5.38 1.28
N HIS A 170 0.15 5.94 1.94
CA HIS A 170 -0.52 7.17 1.57
C HIS A 170 0.01 8.41 2.30
N LEU A 171 0.94 8.23 3.24
CA LEU A 171 1.47 9.30 4.07
C LEU A 171 2.83 9.80 3.54
N ASN A 172 3.05 11.10 3.55
CA ASN A 172 4.34 11.72 3.22
C ASN A 172 5.34 11.64 4.39
N ARG A 173 4.87 11.40 5.63
CA ARG A 173 5.67 11.26 6.85
C ARG A 173 5.28 10.00 7.63
N PRO A 174 5.42 8.78 7.05
CA PRO A 174 4.96 7.54 7.69
C PRO A 174 5.66 7.27 9.03
N VAL A 175 6.92 7.63 9.17
CA VAL A 175 7.66 7.48 10.43
C VAL A 175 7.09 8.34 11.54
N ASP A 176 6.68 9.60 11.24
CA ASP A 176 6.06 10.46 12.24
C ASP A 176 4.69 9.92 12.68
N ALA A 177 3.91 9.38 11.74
CA ALA A 177 2.67 8.69 12.08
C ALA A 177 2.91 7.49 13.01
N MET A 178 3.93 6.68 12.72
CA MET A 178 4.31 5.56 13.59
C MET A 178 4.83 6.02 14.95
N ARG A 179 5.52 7.16 15.05
CA ARG A 179 5.91 7.76 16.35
C ARG A 179 4.69 8.16 17.17
N VAL A 180 3.65 8.70 16.54
CA VAL A 180 2.37 9.02 17.22
C VAL A 180 1.69 7.75 17.73
N ILE A 181 1.65 6.69 16.93
CA ILE A 181 1.14 5.38 17.35
C ILE A 181 1.97 4.85 18.53
N HIS A 182 3.31 4.91 18.43
CA HIS A 182 4.21 4.47 19.50
C HIS A 182 3.94 5.21 20.81
N ALA A 183 3.72 6.52 20.77
CA ALA A 183 3.42 7.31 21.96
C ALA A 183 2.08 6.89 22.61
N ALA A 184 1.07 6.56 21.80
CA ALA A 184 -0.25 6.14 22.28
C ALA A 184 -0.27 4.71 22.87
N LEU A 185 0.60 3.83 22.37
CA LEU A 185 0.69 2.45 22.87
C LEU A 185 1.27 2.40 24.27
N LYS A 186 0.73 1.51 25.10
CA LYS A 186 1.31 1.15 26.41
C LYS A 186 2.71 0.57 26.23
N PRO A 187 3.61 0.65 27.22
CA PRO A 187 4.79 -0.20 27.26
C PRO A 187 4.40 -1.67 27.05
N GLY A 188 5.08 -2.38 26.17
CA GLY A 188 4.69 -3.72 25.77
C GLY A 188 3.51 -3.81 24.78
N GLY A 189 2.84 -2.72 24.49
CA GLY A 189 1.75 -2.65 23.49
C GLY A 189 2.24 -2.88 22.07
N VAL A 190 1.34 -3.31 21.19
CA VAL A 190 1.69 -3.85 19.86
C VAL A 190 1.04 -3.02 18.74
N MET A 191 1.83 -2.71 17.73
CA MET A 191 1.36 -2.20 16.43
C MET A 191 1.33 -3.34 15.42
N VAL A 192 0.20 -3.52 14.77
CA VAL A 192 0.05 -4.38 13.58
C VAL A 192 -0.16 -3.48 12.38
N CYS A 193 0.66 -3.65 11.36
CA CYS A 193 0.63 -2.81 10.16
C CYS A 193 0.69 -3.67 8.90
N GLU A 194 -0.26 -3.48 7.98
CA GLU A 194 -0.33 -4.20 6.71
C GLU A 194 -0.25 -3.20 5.55
N GLU A 195 0.85 -3.25 4.78
CA GLU A 195 1.10 -2.26 3.74
C GLU A 195 1.40 -2.90 2.39
N ALA A 196 0.93 -2.22 1.35
CA ALA A 196 1.04 -2.67 -0.02
C ALA A 196 2.42 -2.43 -0.64
N ASP A 197 2.84 -3.34 -1.51
CA ASP A 197 3.86 -3.15 -2.53
C ASP A 197 3.21 -3.22 -3.92
N VAL A 198 2.87 -2.05 -4.47
CA VAL A 198 2.23 -1.93 -5.79
C VAL A 198 3.17 -2.37 -6.91
N SER A 199 4.49 -2.32 -6.71
CA SER A 199 5.46 -2.78 -7.73
C SER A 199 5.35 -4.27 -8.04
N ALA A 200 4.67 -5.04 -7.19
CA ALA A 200 4.43 -6.47 -7.37
C ALA A 200 3.18 -6.80 -8.22
N VAL A 201 2.40 -5.81 -8.65
CA VAL A 201 1.23 -6.02 -9.52
C VAL A 201 1.66 -6.48 -10.91
N TYR A 202 1.10 -7.60 -11.37
CA TYR A 202 1.33 -8.11 -12.72
C TYR A 202 0.15 -8.97 -13.21
N THR A 203 0.18 -9.33 -14.49
CA THR A 203 -0.69 -10.36 -15.09
C THR A 203 0.12 -11.39 -15.83
N GLU A 204 -0.41 -12.61 -15.94
CA GLU A 204 0.14 -13.67 -16.79
C GLU A 204 -0.99 -14.30 -17.62
N PRO A 205 -0.97 -14.19 -18.96
CA PRO A 205 -0.01 -13.45 -19.81
C PRO A 205 0.05 -11.95 -19.51
N PRO A 206 1.18 -11.27 -19.83
CA PRO A 206 1.36 -9.85 -19.54
C PRO A 206 0.31 -8.96 -20.23
N SER A 207 -0.34 -8.07 -19.46
CA SER A 207 -1.22 -7.01 -19.95
C SER A 207 -0.54 -5.65 -19.86
N ALA A 208 -0.45 -4.95 -20.99
CA ALA A 208 0.10 -3.60 -21.03
C ALA A 208 -0.71 -2.64 -20.15
N ALA A 209 -2.05 -2.79 -20.08
CA ALA A 209 -2.91 -1.93 -19.26
C ALA A 209 -2.60 -2.08 -17.75
N TYR A 210 -2.33 -3.30 -17.28
CA TYR A 210 -1.93 -3.53 -15.88
C TYR A 210 -0.51 -3.03 -15.58
N ALA A 211 0.43 -3.19 -16.52
CA ALA A 211 1.77 -2.63 -16.39
C ALA A 211 1.74 -1.09 -16.31
N ASP A 212 0.99 -0.45 -17.20
CA ASP A 212 0.81 1.00 -17.22
C ASP A 212 0.13 1.51 -15.95
N LEU A 213 -0.93 0.85 -15.48
CA LEU A 213 -1.59 1.19 -14.21
C LEU A 213 -0.60 1.17 -13.05
N ARG A 214 0.17 0.09 -12.91
CA ARG A 214 1.19 -0.04 -11.88
C ARG A 214 2.17 1.12 -11.92
N ASP A 215 2.69 1.44 -13.09
CA ASP A 215 3.70 2.48 -13.29
C ASP A 215 3.10 3.89 -13.04
N ILE A 216 1.85 4.13 -13.45
CA ILE A 216 1.09 5.34 -13.13
C ILE A 216 0.91 5.49 -11.61
N CYS A 217 0.55 4.43 -10.90
CA CYS A 217 0.41 4.47 -9.45
C CYS A 217 1.73 4.82 -8.76
N ILE A 218 2.84 4.16 -9.15
CA ILE A 218 4.16 4.39 -8.56
C ILE A 218 4.62 5.83 -8.81
N GLU A 219 4.53 6.30 -10.05
CA GLU A 219 4.95 7.65 -10.40
C GLU A 219 4.06 8.71 -9.74
N GLY A 220 2.73 8.50 -9.74
CA GLY A 220 1.79 9.39 -9.07
C GLY A 220 2.04 9.48 -7.56
N GLY A 221 2.40 8.38 -6.92
CA GLY A 221 2.82 8.36 -5.51
C GLY A 221 4.09 9.18 -5.30
N ARG A 222 5.13 8.93 -6.10
CA ARG A 222 6.40 9.66 -6.02
C ARG A 222 6.22 11.17 -6.12
N GLN A 223 5.34 11.63 -7.00
CA GLN A 223 5.07 13.06 -7.19
C GLN A 223 4.32 13.70 -6.02
N ARG A 224 3.52 12.92 -5.30
CA ARG A 224 2.84 13.37 -4.07
C ARG A 224 3.70 13.23 -2.82
N GLY A 225 4.93 12.71 -2.95
CA GLY A 225 5.83 12.45 -1.84
C GLY A 225 5.41 11.24 -0.98
N VAL A 226 4.63 10.31 -1.57
CA VAL A 226 4.20 9.07 -0.93
C VAL A 226 4.76 7.85 -1.66
N ASP A 227 4.84 6.69 -1.00
CA ASP A 227 5.44 5.47 -1.55
C ASP A 227 4.41 4.33 -1.58
N TYR A 228 3.67 4.19 -2.69
CA TYR A 228 2.71 3.09 -2.85
C TYR A 228 3.34 1.69 -2.96
N SER A 229 4.67 1.60 -3.01
CA SER A 229 5.42 0.35 -2.86
C SER A 229 6.13 0.26 -1.51
N GLY A 230 5.76 1.12 -0.56
CA GLY A 230 6.37 1.27 0.74
C GLY A 230 6.23 0.06 1.67
N GLY A 231 5.32 -0.87 1.38
CA GLY A 231 5.18 -2.10 2.16
C GLY A 231 6.50 -2.83 2.37
N ARG A 232 7.39 -2.84 1.37
CA ARG A 232 8.77 -3.39 1.48
C ARG A 232 9.61 -2.73 2.56
N ARG A 233 9.26 -1.51 2.97
CA ARG A 233 10.03 -0.65 3.86
C ARG A 233 9.36 -0.45 5.22
N VAL A 234 8.18 -1.01 5.43
CA VAL A 234 7.37 -0.81 6.64
C VAL A 234 8.16 -1.11 7.91
N HIS A 235 9.00 -2.14 7.90
CA HIS A 235 9.87 -2.50 9.02
C HIS A 235 10.92 -1.43 9.32
N LEU A 236 11.49 -0.77 8.29
CA LEU A 236 12.47 0.32 8.47
C LEU A 236 11.81 1.53 9.12
N TRP A 237 10.59 1.88 8.69
CA TRP A 237 9.82 2.97 9.29
C TRP A 237 9.48 2.70 10.75
N ALA A 238 9.09 1.46 11.07
CA ALA A 238 8.78 1.07 12.44
C ALA A 238 10.02 1.10 13.34
N MET A 239 11.17 0.59 12.86
CA MET A 239 12.44 0.65 13.60
C MET A 239 12.86 2.11 13.86
N GLU A 240 12.78 2.98 12.86
CA GLU A 240 13.08 4.41 13.00
C GLU A 240 12.12 5.12 13.97
N ALA A 241 10.87 4.66 14.06
CA ALA A 241 9.88 5.15 15.01
C ALA A 241 10.08 4.63 16.45
N GLY A 242 11.05 3.72 16.67
CA GLY A 242 11.39 3.21 18.01
C GLY A 242 10.75 1.86 18.38
N PHE A 243 10.16 1.16 17.42
CA PHE A 243 9.57 -0.15 17.63
C PHE A 243 10.60 -1.28 17.56
N GLU A 244 10.35 -2.34 18.32
CA GLU A 244 10.97 -3.66 18.17
C GLU A 244 10.14 -4.52 17.23
N ILE A 245 10.74 -5.08 16.17
CA ILE A 245 10.04 -5.93 15.22
C ILE A 245 9.89 -7.33 15.80
N ILE A 246 8.65 -7.80 15.97
CA ILE A 246 8.34 -9.14 16.48
C ILE A 246 8.10 -10.13 15.33
N HIS A 247 7.40 -9.67 14.28
CA HIS A 247 7.04 -10.51 13.15
C HIS A 247 7.01 -9.69 11.87
N LEU A 248 7.53 -10.27 10.80
CA LEU A 248 7.46 -9.72 9.44
C LEU A 248 7.17 -10.85 8.46
N ASP A 249 6.10 -10.71 7.70
CA ASP A 249 5.70 -11.66 6.66
C ASP A 249 5.13 -10.90 5.45
N ALA A 250 4.88 -11.63 4.37
CA ALA A 250 4.22 -11.08 3.19
C ALA A 250 3.38 -12.15 2.49
N TYR A 251 2.28 -11.71 1.88
CA TYR A 251 1.48 -12.55 1.00
C TYR A 251 1.11 -11.81 -0.28
N HIS A 252 0.82 -12.57 -1.33
CA HIS A 252 0.57 -12.04 -2.66
C HIS A 252 -0.70 -12.66 -3.24
N PRO A 253 -1.86 -11.97 -3.19
CA PRO A 253 -3.11 -12.50 -3.73
C PRO A 253 -3.07 -12.62 -5.26
N HIS A 254 -3.55 -13.77 -5.78
CA HIS A 254 -3.61 -14.08 -7.20
C HIS A 254 -5.00 -14.60 -7.56
N TYR A 255 -5.55 -14.14 -8.68
CA TYR A 255 -6.88 -14.52 -9.12
C TYR A 255 -6.92 -14.89 -10.60
N LEU A 256 -7.50 -16.03 -10.94
CA LEU A 256 -7.85 -16.41 -12.31
C LEU A 256 -9.27 -15.99 -12.65
N THR A 257 -10.17 -16.05 -11.68
CA THR A 257 -11.61 -15.78 -11.84
C THR A 257 -12.17 -15.09 -10.61
N GLY A 258 -13.43 -14.66 -10.70
CA GLY A 258 -14.16 -14.08 -9.58
C GLY A 258 -14.04 -12.55 -9.49
N GLU A 259 -14.86 -11.97 -8.63
CA GLU A 259 -15.01 -10.52 -8.46
C GLU A 259 -13.69 -9.85 -8.05
N HIS A 260 -12.94 -10.49 -7.14
CA HIS A 260 -11.68 -9.95 -6.64
C HIS A 260 -10.62 -9.72 -7.72
N LYS A 261 -10.70 -10.46 -8.85
CA LYS A 261 -9.79 -10.27 -9.98
C LYS A 261 -9.82 -8.85 -10.52
N GLY A 262 -11.01 -8.21 -10.57
CA GLY A 262 -11.21 -6.84 -11.05
C GLY A 262 -10.89 -5.72 -10.06
N PHE A 263 -10.34 -6.01 -8.88
CA PHE A 263 -10.08 -5.03 -7.83
C PHE A 263 -9.31 -3.77 -8.30
N TRP A 264 -8.26 -3.96 -9.13
CA TRP A 264 -7.48 -2.84 -9.65
C TRP A 264 -8.25 -1.97 -10.63
N ASN A 265 -9.15 -2.56 -11.42
CA ASN A 265 -10.04 -1.82 -12.31
C ASN A 265 -11.00 -0.93 -11.49
N TRP A 266 -11.55 -1.44 -10.40
CA TRP A 266 -12.37 -0.64 -9.50
C TRP A 266 -11.58 0.46 -8.81
N THR A 267 -10.35 0.17 -8.37
CA THR A 267 -9.45 1.16 -7.76
C THR A 267 -9.12 2.29 -8.74
N LEU A 268 -8.81 1.97 -10.00
CA LEU A 268 -8.59 2.97 -11.04
C LEU A 268 -9.82 3.85 -11.24
N ARG A 269 -11.02 3.24 -11.36
CA ARG A 269 -12.27 4.00 -11.55
C ARG A 269 -12.59 4.91 -10.37
N ALA A 270 -12.30 4.49 -9.14
CA ALA A 270 -12.48 5.31 -7.96
C ALA A 270 -11.54 6.53 -7.94
N ALA A 271 -10.29 6.37 -8.40
CA ALA A 271 -9.31 7.45 -8.47
C ALA A 271 -9.44 8.34 -9.73
N ALA A 272 -10.11 7.84 -10.78
CA ALA A 272 -10.09 8.40 -12.13
C ALA A 272 -10.55 9.86 -12.20
N LEU A 273 -11.61 10.21 -11.51
CA LEU A 273 -12.15 11.59 -11.51
C LEU A 273 -11.12 12.58 -10.95
N GLY A 274 -10.43 12.21 -9.88
CA GLY A 274 -9.35 13.02 -9.30
C GLY A 274 -8.20 13.16 -10.27
N MET A 275 -7.74 12.05 -10.86
CA MET A 275 -6.60 12.02 -11.78
C MET A 275 -6.86 12.83 -13.05
N VAL A 276 -8.06 12.74 -13.63
CA VAL A 276 -8.43 13.53 -14.82
C VAL A 276 -8.55 15.01 -14.47
N LYS A 277 -9.17 15.35 -13.34
CA LYS A 277 -9.33 16.74 -12.88
C LYS A 277 -7.97 17.40 -12.59
N GLU A 278 -7.02 16.65 -12.07
CA GLU A 278 -5.65 17.12 -11.80
C GLU A 278 -4.75 17.13 -13.06
N GLY A 279 -5.24 16.60 -14.18
CA GLY A 279 -4.49 16.51 -15.43
C GLY A 279 -3.39 15.43 -15.41
N SER A 280 -3.37 14.57 -14.41
CA SER A 280 -2.41 13.47 -14.30
C SER A 280 -2.74 12.29 -15.25
N LEU A 281 -4.00 12.23 -15.72
CA LEU A 281 -4.47 11.26 -16.71
C LEU A 281 -5.46 11.95 -17.66
N THR A 282 -5.36 11.70 -18.96
CA THR A 282 -6.39 12.17 -19.91
C THR A 282 -7.59 11.22 -19.91
N ALA A 283 -8.77 11.73 -20.25
CA ALA A 283 -9.98 10.90 -20.37
C ALA A 283 -9.78 9.75 -21.36
N THR A 284 -9.20 10.02 -22.52
CA THR A 284 -8.89 9.00 -23.55
C THR A 284 -7.98 7.91 -23.00
N ARG A 285 -6.91 8.30 -22.27
CA ARG A 285 -5.98 7.31 -21.69
C ARG A 285 -6.66 6.47 -20.59
N LEU A 286 -7.54 7.07 -19.81
CA LEU A 286 -8.36 6.34 -18.83
C LEU A 286 -9.25 5.30 -19.51
N GLU A 287 -9.92 5.66 -20.60
CA GLU A 287 -10.76 4.72 -21.38
C GLU A 287 -9.94 3.55 -21.94
N GLU A 288 -8.77 3.81 -22.50
CA GLU A 288 -7.84 2.76 -23.00
C GLU A 288 -7.40 1.81 -21.88
N LEU A 289 -7.00 2.35 -20.71
CA LEU A 289 -6.59 1.56 -19.57
C LEU A 289 -7.74 0.66 -19.08
N VAL A 290 -8.92 1.26 -18.87
CA VAL A 290 -10.11 0.53 -18.43
C VAL A 290 -10.50 -0.57 -19.42
N ALA A 291 -10.45 -0.29 -20.73
CA ALA A 291 -10.74 -1.29 -21.75
C ALA A 291 -9.74 -2.46 -21.72
N GLY A 292 -8.44 -2.17 -21.64
CA GLY A 292 -7.40 -3.19 -21.55
C GLY A 292 -7.47 -4.02 -20.28
N MET A 293 -7.78 -3.39 -19.14
CA MET A 293 -7.98 -4.09 -17.87
C MET A 293 -9.23 -4.98 -17.91
N ASN A 294 -10.36 -4.48 -18.47
CA ASN A 294 -11.57 -5.30 -18.64
C ASN A 294 -11.30 -6.55 -19.47
N MET A 295 -10.47 -6.45 -20.51
CA MET A 295 -10.09 -7.63 -21.33
C MET A 295 -9.31 -8.65 -20.50
N ALA A 296 -8.34 -8.22 -19.70
CA ALA A 296 -7.55 -9.09 -18.83
C ALA A 296 -8.42 -9.72 -17.73
N ASP A 297 -9.32 -8.92 -17.12
CA ASP A 297 -10.21 -9.38 -16.04
C ASP A 297 -11.23 -10.42 -16.55
N ALA A 298 -11.75 -10.23 -17.75
CA ALA A 298 -12.72 -11.15 -18.38
C ALA A 298 -12.09 -12.45 -18.92
N SER A 299 -10.78 -12.46 -19.17
CA SER A 299 -10.09 -13.64 -19.71
C SER A 299 -9.94 -14.73 -18.65
N PRO A 300 -10.45 -15.96 -18.84
CA PRO A 300 -10.29 -17.04 -17.87
C PRO A 300 -8.85 -17.56 -17.78
N ASP A 301 -8.04 -17.27 -18.81
CA ASP A 301 -6.65 -17.73 -18.92
C ASP A 301 -5.64 -16.70 -18.42
N THR A 302 -6.10 -15.53 -18.01
CA THR A 302 -5.22 -14.47 -17.49
C THR A 302 -5.26 -14.48 -15.97
N LEU A 303 -4.12 -14.78 -15.34
CA LEU A 303 -3.92 -14.58 -13.92
C LEU A 303 -3.69 -13.07 -13.64
N VAL A 304 -4.38 -12.52 -12.65
CA VAL A 304 -4.10 -11.18 -12.11
C VAL A 304 -3.49 -11.34 -10.71
N ALA A 305 -2.26 -10.87 -10.56
CA ALA A 305 -1.59 -10.75 -9.28
C ALA A 305 -1.81 -9.32 -8.73
N HIS A 306 -2.35 -9.22 -7.53
CA HIS A 306 -2.53 -7.95 -6.83
C HIS A 306 -1.19 -7.42 -6.29
N CYS A 307 -1.22 -6.33 -5.51
CA CYS A 307 -0.03 -5.93 -4.77
C CYS A 307 0.35 -6.98 -3.75
N ARG A 308 1.65 -7.11 -3.48
CA ARG A 308 2.11 -7.86 -2.34
C ARG A 308 1.78 -7.09 -1.07
N MET A 309 1.19 -7.79 -0.10
CA MET A 309 0.90 -7.22 1.21
C MET A 309 1.99 -7.64 2.18
N HIS A 310 2.64 -6.66 2.80
CA HIS A 310 3.61 -6.86 3.88
C HIS A 310 2.90 -6.74 5.22
N GLN A 311 3.07 -7.73 6.09
CA GLN A 311 2.48 -7.82 7.41
C GLN A 311 3.57 -7.62 8.47
N LEU A 312 3.42 -6.61 9.29
CA LEU A 312 4.33 -6.27 10.37
C LEU A 312 3.62 -6.35 11.71
N VAL A 313 4.24 -7.02 12.68
CA VAL A 313 3.91 -6.89 14.10
C VAL A 313 5.13 -6.30 14.80
N ALA A 314 4.94 -5.17 15.45
CA ALA A 314 6.00 -4.44 16.12
C ALA A 314 5.56 -4.03 17.52
N LYS A 315 6.46 -4.14 18.50
CA LYS A 315 6.19 -3.91 19.91
C LYS A 315 6.81 -2.58 20.36
N LYS A 316 6.09 -1.80 21.15
CA LYS A 316 6.70 -0.74 21.94
C LYS A 316 7.53 -1.39 23.05
N PRO A 317 8.84 -1.11 23.17
CA PRO A 317 9.67 -1.70 24.21
C PRO A 317 9.07 -1.47 25.60
N ASP A 318 9.27 -2.43 26.50
CA ASP A 318 8.94 -2.26 27.91
C ASP A 318 9.81 -1.16 28.53
N LEU A 319 9.30 -0.47 29.53
CA LEU A 319 10.12 0.48 30.28
C LEU A 319 11.32 -0.30 30.88
N LYS A 320 12.53 0.15 30.57
CA LYS A 320 13.70 -0.39 31.24
C LYS A 320 13.58 -0.02 32.73
N VAL A 321 13.41 -1.03 33.58
CA VAL A 321 13.46 -0.93 35.03
C VAL A 321 14.90 -0.64 35.46
#